data_a97acb02882db99a37f44249d1c05aad
#
_entry.id   a97acb02882db99a37f44249d1c05aad
#
_cell.length_a   1.000
_cell.length_b   1.000
_cell.length_c   1.000
_cell.angle_alpha   90.00
_cell.angle_beta   90.00
_cell.angle_gamma   90.00
#
_symmetry.space_group_name_H-M   'P 1'
#
loop_
_entity.id
_entity.type
_entity.pdbx_description
1 polymer ?
#
loop_
_entity_poly.entity_id
_entity_poly.type
_entity_poly.pdbx_seq_one_letter_code
_entity_poly.pdbx_strand_id
1 'polypeptide(L)'
;GEQKIVVTDKAGNTAEMTVTVNDGHTGGTTTCTERAVCEACGKSYGEIDPKNHTDLKRFPAKAATEDSEGNIEYWYCSGCGKYCSDKDGTKEIKKADTVTAKLPKSPQTGDNSNLMLWIALLFVSGGVCTALTVKRKISYRPGGNAK
;
A
#
# COMPACT_ATOMS: atom_id res chain seq x y z
N GLY A 1 -40.59 -20.89 -0.41
CA GLY A 1 -40.99 -21.04 -1.80
C GLY A 1 -42.50 -21.18 -1.95
N GLU A 2 -43.01 -21.02 -3.15
CA GLU A 2 -44.43 -21.22 -3.44
C GLU A 2 -44.74 -22.72 -3.57
N GLN A 3 -45.77 -23.18 -2.87
CA GLN A 3 -46.30 -24.54 -2.93
C GLN A 3 -47.73 -24.50 -3.45
N LYS A 4 -48.02 -25.29 -4.47
CA LYS A 4 -49.36 -25.45 -5.01
C LYS A 4 -50.05 -26.64 -4.36
N ILE A 5 -51.14 -26.38 -3.66
CA ILE A 5 -51.97 -27.41 -3.03
C ILE A 5 -53.20 -27.59 -3.90
N VAL A 6 -53.44 -28.83 -4.32
CA VAL A 6 -54.62 -29.20 -5.09
C VAL A 6 -55.49 -30.12 -4.21
N VAL A 7 -56.71 -29.71 -3.97
CA VAL A 7 -57.68 -30.49 -3.22
C VAL A 7 -58.75 -31.02 -4.20
N THR A 8 -58.99 -32.31 -4.17
CA THR A 8 -60.04 -32.97 -5.03
C THR A 8 -61.13 -33.54 -4.13
N ASP A 9 -62.36 -33.25 -4.45
CA ASP A 9 -63.51 -33.82 -3.75
C ASP A 9 -63.86 -35.26 -4.29
N LYS A 10 -64.80 -35.96 -3.64
CA LYS A 10 -65.21 -37.28 -4.06
C LYS A 10 -65.93 -37.28 -5.39
N ALA A 11 -66.42 -36.17 -5.90
CA ALA A 11 -67.06 -36.01 -7.18
C ALA A 11 -66.06 -35.70 -8.32
N GLY A 12 -64.76 -35.48 -7.99
CA GLY A 12 -63.71 -35.19 -8.97
C GLY A 12 -63.53 -33.72 -9.21
N ASN A 13 -64.19 -32.83 -8.47
CA ASN A 13 -63.95 -31.38 -8.58
C ASN A 13 -62.61 -31.04 -7.89
N THR A 14 -61.83 -30.18 -8.52
CA THR A 14 -60.54 -29.72 -7.99
C THR A 14 -60.58 -28.24 -7.63
N ALA A 15 -59.97 -27.91 -6.48
CA ALA A 15 -59.65 -26.55 -6.09
C ALA A 15 -58.14 -26.42 -5.90
N GLU A 16 -57.55 -25.38 -6.43
CA GLU A 16 -56.12 -25.11 -6.33
C GLU A 16 -55.91 -23.91 -5.43
N MET A 17 -54.89 -23.99 -4.56
CA MET A 17 -54.44 -22.89 -3.73
C MET A 17 -52.92 -22.84 -3.75
N THR A 18 -52.40 -21.65 -3.98
CA THR A 18 -50.95 -21.41 -3.84
C THR A 18 -50.69 -20.90 -2.45
N VAL A 19 -49.83 -21.58 -1.73
CA VAL A 19 -49.37 -21.19 -0.40
C VAL A 19 -47.90 -20.85 -0.47
N THR A 20 -47.54 -19.66 -0.05
CA THR A 20 -46.12 -19.28 0.12
C THR A 20 -45.62 -19.87 1.43
N VAL A 21 -44.80 -20.91 1.33
CA VAL A 21 -44.14 -21.50 2.48
C VAL A 21 -42.82 -20.72 2.66
N ASN A 22 -42.77 -19.86 3.64
CA ASN A 22 -41.50 -19.37 4.15
C ASN A 22 -40.86 -20.51 4.95
N ASP A 23 -39.57 -20.67 4.79
CA ASP A 23 -38.76 -21.63 5.55
C ASP A 23 -38.77 -21.34 7.04
N GLY A 24 -39.44 -20.26 7.45
CA GLY A 24 -39.66 -19.89 8.84
C GLY A 24 -38.43 -19.46 9.59
N HIS A 25 -37.31 -19.28 8.90
CA HIS A 25 -36.06 -18.86 9.54
C HIS A 25 -35.98 -17.33 9.61
N THR A 26 -35.65 -16.81 10.78
CA THR A 26 -35.54 -15.36 11.06
C THR A 26 -34.37 -15.08 11.98
N GLY A 27 -33.85 -13.84 11.90
CA GLY A 27 -32.72 -13.40 12.73
C GLY A 27 -31.37 -13.87 12.20
N GLY A 28 -30.32 -13.54 12.93
CA GLY A 28 -28.94 -13.81 12.53
C GLY A 28 -28.46 -12.91 11.38
N THR A 29 -27.17 -12.98 11.12
CA THR A 29 -26.50 -12.17 10.07
C THR A 29 -25.62 -13.07 9.24
N THR A 30 -25.68 -12.94 7.92
CA THR A 30 -24.76 -13.62 7.01
C THR A 30 -23.42 -12.88 6.98
N THR A 31 -22.34 -13.62 6.86
CA THR A 31 -20.99 -13.07 6.70
C THR A 31 -20.37 -13.55 5.38
N CYS A 32 -19.15 -13.11 5.09
CA CYS A 32 -18.42 -13.57 3.91
C CYS A 32 -18.03 -15.05 3.97
N THR A 33 -18.18 -15.71 5.11
CA THR A 33 -17.83 -17.12 5.32
C THR A 33 -18.97 -17.94 5.89
N GLU A 34 -19.93 -17.31 6.55
CA GLU A 34 -20.98 -18.01 7.28
C GLU A 34 -22.36 -17.55 6.84
N ARG A 35 -23.29 -18.49 6.81
CA ARG A 35 -24.71 -18.23 6.60
C ARG A 35 -25.35 -17.69 7.89
N ALA A 36 -26.47 -17.01 7.77
CA ALA A 36 -27.26 -16.61 8.94
C ALA A 36 -27.68 -17.85 9.73
N VAL A 37 -27.71 -17.70 11.06
CA VAL A 37 -28.22 -18.74 11.95
C VAL A 37 -29.55 -18.28 12.52
N CYS A 38 -30.58 -19.08 12.34
CA CYS A 38 -31.92 -18.79 12.83
C CYS A 38 -31.94 -18.73 14.36
N GLU A 39 -32.41 -17.62 14.90
CA GLU A 39 -32.51 -17.43 16.37
C GLU A 39 -33.49 -18.37 17.05
N ALA A 40 -34.54 -18.81 16.32
CA ALA A 40 -35.55 -19.66 16.87
C ALA A 40 -35.17 -21.17 16.89
N CYS A 41 -34.46 -21.65 15.86
CA CYS A 41 -34.20 -23.09 15.73
C CYS A 41 -32.71 -23.44 15.63
N GLY A 42 -31.80 -22.47 15.59
CA GLY A 42 -30.36 -22.68 15.50
C GLY A 42 -29.83 -23.21 14.17
N LYS A 43 -30.67 -23.35 13.14
CA LYS A 43 -30.25 -23.83 11.82
C LYS A 43 -29.69 -22.71 10.97
N SER A 44 -28.62 -23.02 10.23
CA SER A 44 -28.08 -22.09 9.21
C SER A 44 -29.01 -22.01 8.01
N TYR A 45 -29.23 -20.79 7.49
CA TYR A 45 -30.13 -20.53 6.37
C TYR A 45 -29.63 -19.36 5.51
N GLY A 46 -30.21 -19.20 4.32
CA GLY A 46 -29.81 -18.16 3.37
C GLY A 46 -28.47 -18.44 2.70
N GLU A 47 -27.98 -17.44 1.98
CA GLU A 47 -26.68 -17.47 1.32
C GLU A 47 -25.66 -16.64 2.11
N ILE A 48 -24.37 -16.90 1.94
CA ILE A 48 -23.30 -16.06 2.49
C ILE A 48 -23.31 -14.70 1.80
N ASP A 49 -22.96 -13.65 2.53
CA ASP A 49 -22.75 -12.33 1.96
C ASP A 49 -21.26 -12.05 1.76
N PRO A 50 -20.72 -12.18 0.53
CA PRO A 50 -19.30 -12.04 0.26
C PRO A 50 -18.76 -10.65 0.56
N LYS A 51 -19.63 -9.65 0.80
CA LYS A 51 -19.25 -8.26 1.12
C LYS A 51 -19.31 -7.96 2.61
N ASN A 52 -19.94 -8.81 3.41
CA ASN A 52 -20.01 -8.62 4.85
C ASN A 52 -18.79 -9.24 5.54
N HIS A 53 -17.70 -8.49 5.58
CA HIS A 53 -16.46 -8.90 6.24
C HIS A 53 -16.49 -8.55 7.73
N THR A 54 -16.55 -9.52 8.61
CA THR A 54 -16.68 -9.32 10.07
C THR A 54 -15.36 -9.39 10.83
N ASP A 55 -14.32 -10.00 10.24
CA ASP A 55 -13.03 -10.20 10.89
C ASP A 55 -11.91 -9.45 10.14
N LEU A 56 -12.02 -8.13 10.19
CA LEU A 56 -11.10 -7.21 9.50
C LEU A 56 -9.95 -6.81 10.41
N LYS A 57 -8.74 -7.21 10.02
CA LYS A 57 -7.50 -6.82 10.67
C LYS A 57 -6.85 -5.64 9.94
N ARG A 58 -6.65 -4.54 10.66
CA ARG A 58 -6.03 -3.33 10.12
C ARG A 58 -4.52 -3.48 9.99
N PHE A 59 -3.98 -3.05 8.85
CA PHE A 59 -2.57 -2.88 8.59
C PHE A 59 -2.31 -1.40 8.26
N PRO A 60 -1.58 -0.67 9.13
CA PRO A 60 -1.31 0.75 8.90
C PRO A 60 -0.40 0.96 7.70
N ALA A 61 -0.50 2.13 7.09
CA ALA A 61 0.40 2.53 6.01
C ALA A 61 1.86 2.57 6.49
N LYS A 62 2.76 2.08 5.66
CA LYS A 62 4.20 2.12 5.85
C LYS A 62 4.84 2.75 4.62
N ALA A 63 5.63 3.81 4.81
CA ALA A 63 6.35 4.44 3.72
C ALA A 63 7.38 3.49 3.09
N ALA A 64 7.48 3.52 1.77
CA ALA A 64 8.56 2.85 1.06
C ALA A 64 9.90 3.57 1.30
N THR A 65 10.99 2.83 1.27
CA THR A 65 12.35 3.35 1.32
C THR A 65 13.12 2.94 0.07
N GLU A 66 14.37 3.35 -0.06
CA GLU A 66 15.24 2.89 -1.16
C GLU A 66 15.53 1.38 -1.11
N ASP A 67 15.50 0.79 0.09
CA ASP A 67 15.85 -0.62 0.32
C ASP A 67 14.64 -1.53 0.52
N SER A 68 13.50 -0.97 0.95
CA SER A 68 12.30 -1.75 1.27
C SER A 68 11.04 -1.16 0.65
N GLU A 69 10.14 -2.05 0.25
CA GLU A 69 8.78 -1.70 -0.17
C GLU A 69 7.98 -1.18 1.03
N GLY A 70 7.04 -0.29 0.74
CA GLY A 70 6.03 0.17 1.67
C GLY A 70 4.69 -0.51 1.44
N ASN A 71 3.69 -0.05 2.14
CA ASN A 71 2.30 -0.42 1.90
C ASN A 71 1.37 0.78 2.18
N ILE A 72 0.24 0.81 1.49
CA ILE A 72 -0.87 1.69 1.85
C ILE A 72 -1.54 1.16 3.13
N GLU A 73 -2.39 1.95 3.77
CA GLU A 73 -3.27 1.43 4.80
C GLU A 73 -4.31 0.50 4.18
N TYR A 74 -4.48 -0.68 4.75
CA TYR A 74 -5.46 -1.66 4.28
C TYR A 74 -6.00 -2.51 5.42
N TRP A 75 -7.11 -3.20 5.16
CA TRP A 75 -7.71 -4.18 6.04
C TRP A 75 -7.70 -5.55 5.36
N TYR A 76 -7.46 -6.56 6.13
CA TYR A 76 -7.44 -7.94 5.67
C TYR A 76 -8.47 -8.76 6.44
N CYS A 77 -9.39 -9.38 5.71
CA CYS A 77 -10.35 -10.30 6.29
C CYS A 77 -9.71 -11.68 6.46
N SER A 78 -9.51 -12.12 7.71
CA SER A 78 -8.92 -13.44 7.99
C SER A 78 -9.85 -14.59 7.62
N GLY A 79 -11.16 -14.38 7.60
CA GLY A 79 -12.14 -15.39 7.22
C GLY A 79 -12.09 -15.75 5.73
N CYS A 80 -12.20 -14.77 4.85
CA CYS A 80 -12.26 -15.03 3.40
C CYS A 80 -10.98 -14.69 2.62
N GLY A 81 -9.94 -14.15 3.28
CA GLY A 81 -8.65 -13.83 2.65
C GLY A 81 -8.65 -12.58 1.76
N LYS A 82 -9.68 -11.75 1.83
CA LYS A 82 -9.80 -10.53 1.01
C LYS A 82 -9.11 -9.33 1.65
N TYR A 83 -8.65 -8.42 0.79
CA TYR A 83 -8.04 -7.14 1.16
C TYR A 83 -9.02 -6.02 0.85
N CYS A 84 -9.14 -5.04 1.75
CA CYS A 84 -10.03 -3.89 1.60
C CYS A 84 -9.27 -2.60 1.88
N SER A 85 -9.64 -1.53 1.18
CA SER A 85 -9.05 -0.21 1.36
C SER A 85 -9.77 0.64 2.42
N ASP A 86 -10.85 0.13 2.98
CA ASP A 86 -11.67 0.79 3.99
C ASP A 86 -11.92 -0.10 5.20
N LYS A 87 -12.19 0.54 6.34
CA LYS A 87 -12.43 -0.13 7.62
C LYS A 87 -13.69 -1.00 7.65
N ASP A 88 -14.65 -0.71 6.78
CA ASP A 88 -15.96 -1.37 6.73
C ASP A 88 -15.94 -2.57 5.75
N GLY A 89 -14.80 -2.80 5.07
CA GLY A 89 -14.64 -3.93 4.14
C GLY A 89 -15.44 -3.82 2.85
N THR A 90 -15.95 -2.62 2.51
CA THR A 90 -16.83 -2.44 1.35
C THR A 90 -16.08 -2.31 0.03
N LYS A 91 -14.81 -1.91 0.09
CA LYS A 91 -13.95 -1.68 -1.08
C LYS A 91 -12.84 -2.72 -1.15
N GLU A 92 -13.14 -3.85 -1.79
CA GLU A 92 -12.14 -4.88 -2.04
C GLU A 92 -11.05 -4.38 -2.98
N ILE A 93 -9.79 -4.71 -2.67
CA ILE A 93 -8.61 -4.44 -3.48
C ILE A 93 -7.77 -5.71 -3.65
N LYS A 94 -6.90 -5.72 -4.64
CA LYS A 94 -5.96 -6.84 -4.80
C LYS A 94 -4.81 -6.69 -3.82
N LYS A 95 -4.20 -7.80 -3.42
CA LYS A 95 -2.99 -7.79 -2.58
C LYS A 95 -1.86 -6.94 -3.19
N ALA A 96 -1.69 -6.98 -4.50
CA ALA A 96 -0.69 -6.18 -5.20
C ALA A 96 -0.90 -4.68 -5.03
N ASP A 97 -2.15 -4.24 -4.92
CA ASP A 97 -2.50 -2.82 -4.78
C ASP A 97 -2.19 -2.29 -3.36
N THR A 98 -1.95 -3.18 -2.39
CA THR A 98 -1.53 -2.78 -1.03
C THR A 98 -0.07 -2.39 -0.95
N VAL A 99 0.77 -2.81 -1.91
CA VAL A 99 2.22 -2.62 -1.88
C VAL A 99 2.59 -1.31 -2.56
N THR A 100 3.47 -0.54 -1.93
CA THR A 100 4.10 0.65 -2.51
C THR A 100 5.52 0.28 -2.91
N ALA A 101 5.86 0.48 -4.19
CA ALA A 101 7.18 0.17 -4.72
C ALA A 101 8.29 0.93 -3.98
N LYS A 102 9.48 0.35 -3.93
CA LYS A 102 10.68 1.00 -3.39
C LYS A 102 10.94 2.35 -4.07
N LEU A 103 11.45 3.28 -3.30
CA LEU A 103 11.91 4.55 -3.85
C LEU A 103 13.13 4.30 -4.77
N PRO A 104 13.26 5.07 -5.85
CA PRO A 104 14.49 5.02 -6.65
C PRO A 104 15.66 5.39 -5.75
N LYS A 105 16.76 4.65 -5.85
CA LYS A 105 17.99 5.02 -5.17
C LYS A 105 18.38 6.43 -5.61
N SER A 106 18.60 7.30 -4.66
CA SER A 106 19.16 8.62 -4.93
C SER A 106 20.45 8.41 -5.74
N PRO A 107 20.62 9.04 -6.91
CA PRO A 107 21.89 8.97 -7.60
C PRO A 107 22.94 9.40 -6.60
N GLN A 108 23.90 8.50 -6.35
CA GLN A 108 25.03 8.79 -5.50
C GLN A 108 25.85 9.87 -6.23
N THR A 109 25.47 11.14 -6.03
CA THR A 109 26.31 12.28 -6.36
C THR A 109 27.45 12.31 -5.35
N GLY A 110 28.16 11.20 -5.28
CA GLY A 110 29.48 11.16 -4.70
C GLY A 110 30.34 11.96 -5.65
N ASP A 111 30.44 13.25 -5.37
CA ASP A 111 31.52 14.06 -5.92
C ASP A 111 32.83 13.44 -5.42
N ASN A 112 33.32 12.47 -6.20
CA ASN A 112 34.63 11.89 -6.04
C ASN A 112 35.68 12.86 -6.61
N SER A 113 35.31 14.14 -6.80
CA SER A 113 36.25 15.19 -7.03
C SER A 113 37.09 15.24 -5.76
N ASN A 114 38.37 14.88 -5.92
CA ASN A 114 39.38 15.09 -4.88
C ASN A 114 39.54 16.60 -4.68
N LEU A 115 38.47 17.26 -4.20
CA LEU A 115 38.44 18.70 -3.97
C LEU A 115 39.68 19.17 -3.18
N MET A 116 40.09 18.36 -2.20
CA MET A 116 41.31 18.59 -1.44
C MET A 116 42.55 18.53 -2.34
N LEU A 117 42.57 17.66 -3.34
CA LEU A 117 43.71 17.58 -4.28
C LEU A 117 43.74 18.76 -5.24
N TRP A 118 42.59 19.25 -5.70
CA TRP A 118 42.49 20.46 -6.52
C TRP A 118 42.82 21.70 -5.74
N ILE A 119 42.42 21.81 -4.47
CA ILE A 119 42.78 22.90 -3.57
C ILE A 119 44.30 22.87 -3.31
N ALA A 120 44.90 21.73 -3.06
CA ALA A 120 46.34 21.58 -2.88
C ALA A 120 47.11 21.99 -4.14
N LEU A 121 46.66 21.61 -5.34
CA LEU A 121 47.26 22.04 -6.61
C LEU A 121 47.18 23.56 -6.82
N LEU A 122 46.07 24.20 -6.45
CA LEU A 122 45.93 25.66 -6.51
C LEU A 122 46.94 26.36 -5.61
N PHE A 123 47.19 25.89 -4.40
CA PHE A 123 48.19 26.47 -3.49
C PHE A 123 49.63 26.28 -4.01
N VAL A 124 49.94 25.13 -4.59
CA VAL A 124 51.26 24.87 -5.20
C VAL A 124 51.49 25.75 -6.42
N SER A 125 50.53 25.92 -7.30
CA SER A 125 50.65 26.77 -8.49
C SER A 125 50.73 28.25 -8.14
N GLY A 126 49.96 28.72 -7.17
CA GLY A 126 49.99 30.08 -6.66
C GLY A 126 51.31 30.39 -5.95
N GLY A 127 51.85 29.45 -5.19
CA GLY A 127 53.15 29.59 -4.51
C GLY A 127 54.34 29.72 -5.47
N VAL A 128 54.32 28.98 -6.58
CA VAL A 128 55.35 29.06 -7.62
C VAL A 128 55.32 30.42 -8.33
N CYS A 129 54.15 30.93 -8.64
CA CYS A 129 54.01 32.25 -9.28
C CYS A 129 54.54 33.39 -8.39
N THR A 130 54.28 33.36 -7.08
CA THR A 130 54.79 34.38 -6.16
C THR A 130 56.30 34.31 -5.97
N ALA A 131 56.87 33.10 -5.88
CA ALA A 131 58.31 32.87 -5.80
C ALA A 131 59.08 33.41 -7.03
N LEU A 132 58.54 33.20 -8.22
CA LEU A 132 59.12 33.68 -9.48
C LEU A 132 59.07 35.22 -9.59
N THR A 133 57.99 35.85 -9.14
CA THR A 133 57.88 37.33 -9.14
C THR A 133 58.81 37.98 -8.13
N VAL A 134 58.99 37.34 -6.97
CA VAL A 134 59.96 37.84 -5.96
C VAL A 134 61.38 37.70 -6.46
N LYS A 135 61.77 36.57 -7.09
CA LYS A 135 63.12 36.42 -7.69
C LYS A 135 63.39 37.45 -8.79
N ARG A 136 62.44 37.76 -9.65
CA ARG A 136 62.58 38.81 -10.67
C ARG A 136 62.79 40.20 -10.07
N LYS A 137 62.11 40.55 -8.98
CA LYS A 137 62.24 41.84 -8.32
C LYS A 137 63.59 42.02 -7.62
N ILE A 138 64.22 40.95 -7.12
CA ILE A 138 65.53 40.96 -6.48
C ILE A 138 66.64 41.06 -7.52
N SER A 139 66.50 40.52 -8.75
CA SER A 139 67.49 40.55 -9.82
C SER A 139 67.60 41.93 -10.52
N TYR A 140 66.58 42.81 -10.37
CA TYR A 140 66.61 44.18 -10.93
C TYR A 140 66.94 45.24 -9.86
N ARG A 141 68.20 45.22 -9.46
CA ARG A 141 68.79 46.32 -8.65
C ARG A 141 69.64 47.13 -9.59
N PRO A 142 69.25 48.37 -10.01
CA PRO A 142 70.10 49.21 -10.80
C PRO A 142 71.28 49.66 -9.92
N GLY A 143 72.51 49.50 -10.41
CA GLY A 143 73.74 49.96 -9.79
C GLY A 143 73.74 51.48 -9.68
N GLY A 144 73.75 51.97 -8.44
CA GLY A 144 73.94 53.37 -8.20
C GLY A 144 75.34 53.79 -8.63
N ASN A 145 75.43 54.74 -9.54
CA ASN A 145 76.64 55.43 -9.87
C ASN A 145 77.08 56.30 -8.70
N ALA A 146 78.31 56.09 -8.27
CA ALA A 146 79.05 57.01 -7.48
C ALA A 146 79.61 58.18 -8.33
N LYS A 147 79.40 59.37 -7.93
CA LYS A 147 80.31 60.54 -7.92
C LYS A 147 79.95 61.42 -6.81
#